data_58e9a6b7b689366ed4e6c863cc4c673e
#
_entry.id   58e9a6b7b689366ed4e6c863cc4c673e
#
_cell.length_a   1.000
_cell.length_b   1.000
_cell.length_c   1.000
_cell.angle_alpha   90.00
_cell.angle_beta   90.00
_cell.angle_gamma   90.00
#
_symmetry.space_group_name_H-M   'P 1'
#
loop_
_entity.id
_entity.type
_entity.pdbx_description
1 polymer ?
#
loop_
_entity_poly.entity_id
_entity_poly.type
_entity_poly.pdbx_seq_one_letter_code
_entity_poly.pdbx_strand_id
1 'polypeptide(L)'
;AHAPEARSIRIDADKLDQLINLVGELIIVGAGVNLIARRANIADLQEHTSKLSSLVEEVRDSALQLRMVKIGATFSRFQRVVHDVSHDLGKDIALVIQGEETELDKTVVEKIGDPLMHLVRNAMDHGIESAQVRLARGKPAQGTVTLNAFHDSGSIVITVADDGGGLPRDRILAKAVERGLVEPGHHLTDSEVYGLIFEPGFSTAQAVTNLSGRGVGMDVVKRNITSLRGSVSVNSQEGQGTTVTVRLPLTLAIIDGFLVQVDESVFAVPLDMIEECVAFSAEPGHNYTNLRGQVLPFIRLRELFELDTCAKRRENIVVLKHAGQKAGLVVDTLLGEFQTVIKPLGKLFNRVRCISGSTILGSGEVALILDVPALIQQAVSAASWRDKNDDHRGG
;
A
#
# COMPACT_ATOMS: atom_id res chain seq x y z
N ALA A 1 43.70 -12.62 19.23
CA ALA A 1 42.92 -11.38 19.17
C ALA A 1 41.51 -11.71 19.69
N HIS A 2 41.14 -11.16 20.86
CA HIS A 2 39.79 -11.25 21.38
C HIS A 2 38.88 -10.44 20.45
N ALA A 3 37.83 -11.07 19.90
CA ALA A 3 36.77 -10.35 19.25
C ALA A 3 36.12 -9.40 20.30
N PRO A 4 35.79 -8.14 19.93
CA PRO A 4 35.14 -7.24 20.85
C PRO A 4 33.82 -7.84 21.32
N GLU A 5 33.63 -7.96 22.63
CA GLU A 5 32.36 -8.37 23.22
C GLU A 5 31.27 -7.38 22.74
N ALA A 6 30.30 -7.88 22.01
CA ALA A 6 29.17 -7.08 21.60
C ALA A 6 28.39 -6.64 22.85
N ARG A 7 28.56 -5.37 23.25
CA ARG A 7 27.78 -4.77 24.35
C ARG A 7 26.34 -4.60 23.87
N SER A 8 25.43 -5.44 24.34
CA SER A 8 24.00 -5.30 24.08
C SER A 8 23.31 -4.61 25.26
N ILE A 9 22.41 -3.70 25.00
CA ILE A 9 21.53 -3.07 25.98
C ILE A 9 20.11 -3.57 25.67
N ARG A 10 19.42 -4.07 26.71
CA ARG A 10 18.02 -4.45 26.59
C ARG A 10 17.16 -3.22 26.85
N ILE A 11 16.37 -2.79 25.85
CA ILE A 11 15.45 -1.66 25.93
C ILE A 11 14.02 -2.21 25.92
N ASP A 12 13.15 -1.60 26.74
CA ASP A 12 11.72 -1.88 26.72
C ASP A 12 11.10 -1.35 25.42
N ALA A 13 10.31 -2.16 24.74
CA ALA A 13 9.68 -1.81 23.45
C ALA A 13 8.77 -0.58 23.58
N ASP A 14 8.02 -0.48 24.69
CA ASP A 14 7.10 0.66 24.92
C ASP A 14 7.85 1.99 25.06
N LYS A 15 9.05 1.97 25.64
CA LYS A 15 9.90 3.18 25.75
C LYS A 15 10.44 3.61 24.40
N LEU A 16 10.77 2.65 23.54
CA LEU A 16 11.23 2.93 22.19
C LEU A 16 10.10 3.48 21.34
N ASP A 17 8.88 2.93 21.46
CA ASP A 17 7.68 3.45 20.79
C ASP A 17 7.36 4.88 21.24
N GLN A 18 7.52 5.16 22.55
CA GLN A 18 7.35 6.52 23.08
C GLN A 18 8.38 7.49 22.51
N LEU A 19 9.65 7.09 22.41
CA LEU A 19 10.71 7.91 21.81
C LEU A 19 10.37 8.25 20.35
N ILE A 20 9.97 7.26 19.57
CA ILE A 20 9.61 7.42 18.16
C ILE A 20 8.40 8.37 18.01
N ASN A 21 7.39 8.27 18.88
CA ASN A 21 6.27 9.18 18.90
C ASN A 21 6.69 10.63 19.19
N LEU A 22 7.59 10.84 20.17
CA LEU A 22 8.13 12.16 20.47
C LEU A 22 8.92 12.76 19.30
N VAL A 23 9.71 11.94 18.60
CA VAL A 23 10.41 12.38 17.38
C VAL A 23 9.41 12.78 16.31
N GLY A 24 8.32 12.01 16.13
CA GLY A 24 7.22 12.39 15.24
C GLY A 24 6.60 13.76 15.59
N GLU A 25 6.41 14.03 16.87
CA GLU A 25 5.92 15.34 17.33
C GLU A 25 6.93 16.46 17.07
N LEU A 26 8.23 16.20 17.24
CA LEU A 26 9.29 17.15 16.91
C LEU A 26 9.32 17.49 15.41
N ILE A 27 9.11 16.52 14.53
CA ILE A 27 9.01 16.74 13.08
C ILE A 27 7.85 17.69 12.77
N ILE A 28 6.67 17.46 13.37
CA ILE A 28 5.48 18.29 13.16
C ILE A 28 5.73 19.73 13.62
N VAL A 29 6.27 19.91 14.83
CA VAL A 29 6.59 21.24 15.37
C VAL A 29 7.66 21.92 14.53
N GLY A 30 8.70 21.20 14.12
CA GLY A 30 9.77 21.71 13.25
C GLY A 30 9.26 22.19 11.90
N ALA A 31 8.35 21.45 11.27
CA ALA A 31 7.71 21.84 10.04
C ALA A 31 6.87 23.12 10.22
N GLY A 32 6.14 23.24 11.33
CA GLY A 32 5.40 24.46 11.68
C GLY A 32 6.30 25.68 11.83
N VAL A 33 7.41 25.54 12.56
CA VAL A 33 8.39 26.64 12.73
C VAL A 33 9.03 27.04 11.40
N ASN A 34 9.36 26.06 10.54
CA ASN A 34 9.90 26.31 9.20
C ASN A 34 8.91 27.09 8.33
N LEU A 35 7.62 26.76 8.39
CA LEU A 35 6.58 27.48 7.65
C LEU A 35 6.46 28.93 8.13
N ILE A 36 6.50 29.18 9.44
CA ILE A 36 6.49 30.53 10.03
C ILE A 36 7.73 31.33 9.58
N ALA A 37 8.93 30.68 9.63
CA ALA A 37 10.17 31.30 9.19
C ALA A 37 10.14 31.72 7.72
N ARG A 38 9.60 30.87 6.84
CA ARG A 38 9.40 31.19 5.41
C ARG A 38 8.44 32.36 5.23
N ARG A 39 7.32 32.40 5.95
CA ARG A 39 6.34 33.49 5.88
C ARG A 39 6.91 34.82 6.40
N ALA A 40 7.72 34.76 7.44
CA ALA A 40 8.40 35.93 8.00
C ALA A 40 9.52 36.45 7.09
N ASN A 41 9.97 35.69 6.10
CA ASN A 41 11.02 36.02 5.14
C ASN A 41 12.34 36.49 5.77
N ILE A 42 12.71 35.89 6.93
CA ILE A 42 13.94 36.17 7.67
C ILE A 42 14.98 35.09 7.30
N ALA A 43 16.02 35.43 6.56
CA ALA A 43 17.00 34.49 6.02
C ALA A 43 17.69 33.67 7.11
N ASP A 44 18.18 34.33 8.17
CA ASP A 44 18.86 33.63 9.29
C ASP A 44 17.93 32.63 9.99
N LEU A 45 16.64 32.97 10.14
CA LEU A 45 15.66 32.07 10.74
C LEU A 45 15.39 30.85 9.86
N GLN A 46 15.35 31.04 8.54
CA GLN A 46 15.18 29.96 7.58
C GLN A 46 16.38 29.00 7.58
N GLU A 47 17.60 29.53 7.68
CA GLU A 47 18.81 28.71 7.79
C GLU A 47 18.80 27.86 9.07
N HIS A 48 18.48 28.48 10.21
CA HIS A 48 18.44 27.76 11.50
C HIS A 48 17.32 26.72 11.56
N THR A 49 16.16 27.01 11.00
CA THR A 49 15.06 26.03 10.93
C THR A 49 15.37 24.87 10.00
N SER A 50 16.08 25.10 8.90
CA SER A 50 16.55 24.03 8.01
C SER A 50 17.56 23.12 8.72
N LYS A 51 18.51 23.67 9.48
CA LYS A 51 19.45 22.91 10.30
C LYS A 51 18.72 22.10 11.38
N LEU A 52 17.72 22.68 12.03
CA LEU A 52 16.90 21.97 13.02
C LEU A 52 16.17 20.80 12.40
N SER A 53 15.56 20.99 11.22
CA SER A 53 14.89 19.90 10.49
C SER A 53 15.85 18.74 10.18
N SER A 54 17.07 19.03 9.71
CA SER A 54 18.07 18.00 9.43
C SER A 54 18.48 17.22 10.70
N LEU A 55 18.67 17.91 11.83
CA LEU A 55 18.98 17.25 13.10
C LEU A 55 17.83 16.36 13.61
N VAL A 56 16.60 16.81 13.46
CA VAL A 56 15.43 16.01 13.83
C VAL A 56 15.32 14.76 12.96
N GLU A 57 15.64 14.85 11.66
CA GLU A 57 15.73 13.70 10.76
C GLU A 57 16.83 12.71 11.20
N GLU A 58 18.01 13.18 11.56
CA GLU A 58 19.08 12.31 12.08
C GLU A 58 18.68 11.59 13.38
N VAL A 59 18.00 12.29 14.30
CA VAL A 59 17.47 11.69 15.54
C VAL A 59 16.41 10.64 15.21
N ARG A 60 15.52 10.92 14.24
CA ARG A 60 14.53 9.97 13.76
C ARG A 60 15.18 8.69 13.24
N ASP A 61 16.15 8.84 12.34
CA ASP A 61 16.82 7.70 11.70
C ASP A 61 17.58 6.86 12.73
N SER A 62 18.22 7.50 13.70
CA SER A 62 18.88 6.82 14.82
C SER A 62 17.88 6.07 15.71
N ALA A 63 16.72 6.68 16.01
CA ALA A 63 15.68 6.05 16.81
C ALA A 63 15.07 4.84 16.07
N LEU A 64 14.88 4.94 14.76
CA LEU A 64 14.40 3.83 13.92
C LEU A 64 15.40 2.68 13.88
N GLN A 65 16.71 2.95 13.74
CA GLN A 65 17.74 1.92 13.77
C GLN A 65 17.72 1.09 15.07
N LEU A 66 17.41 1.71 16.21
CA LEU A 66 17.28 1.00 17.50
C LEU A 66 16.12 -0.01 17.50
N ARG A 67 15.13 0.16 16.63
CA ARG A 67 13.95 -0.70 16.51
C ARG A 67 14.07 -1.79 15.44
N MET A 68 15.09 -1.69 14.59
CA MET A 68 15.30 -2.64 13.52
C MET A 68 15.70 -4.01 14.07
N VAL A 69 15.12 -5.06 13.49
CA VAL A 69 15.43 -6.45 13.79
C VAL A 69 15.63 -7.23 12.49
N LYS A 70 16.53 -8.21 12.52
CA LYS A 70 16.80 -9.06 11.37
C LYS A 70 15.60 -9.95 11.06
N ILE A 71 15.23 -10.07 9.78
CA ILE A 71 14.11 -10.89 9.32
C ILE A 71 14.40 -12.40 9.42
N GLY A 72 15.65 -12.80 9.54
CA GLY A 72 16.10 -14.20 9.55
C GLY A 72 15.36 -15.07 10.54
N ALA A 73 15.04 -14.55 11.74
CA ALA A 73 14.24 -15.29 12.73
C ALA A 73 12.83 -15.66 12.22
N THR A 74 12.22 -14.81 11.40
CA THR A 74 10.93 -15.08 10.76
C THR A 74 11.08 -16.09 9.64
N PHE A 75 12.12 -15.96 8.81
CA PHE A 75 12.39 -16.88 7.70
C PHE A 75 12.72 -18.29 8.18
N SER A 76 13.47 -18.44 9.28
CA SER A 76 13.80 -19.74 9.85
C SER A 76 12.56 -20.54 10.29
N ARG A 77 11.46 -19.87 10.65
CA ARG A 77 10.18 -20.54 10.97
C ARG A 77 9.57 -21.23 9.73
N PHE A 78 9.83 -20.69 8.53
CA PHE A 78 9.27 -21.20 7.29
C PHE A 78 9.91 -22.53 6.88
N GLN A 79 11.17 -22.78 7.22
CA GLN A 79 11.83 -24.05 6.94
C GLN A 79 11.04 -25.26 7.48
N ARG A 80 10.58 -25.16 8.73
CA ARG A 80 9.78 -26.24 9.33
C ARG A 80 8.44 -26.40 8.62
N VAL A 81 7.75 -25.29 8.35
CA VAL A 81 6.45 -25.35 7.68
C VAL A 81 6.56 -25.90 6.27
N VAL A 82 7.60 -25.49 5.52
CA VAL A 82 7.85 -26.03 4.17
C VAL A 82 8.11 -27.53 4.22
N HIS A 83 8.89 -28.02 5.18
CA HIS A 83 9.14 -29.45 5.36
C HIS A 83 7.82 -30.23 5.62
N ASP A 84 7.00 -29.73 6.56
CA ASP A 84 5.74 -30.42 6.96
C ASP A 84 4.74 -30.40 5.79
N VAL A 85 4.53 -29.25 5.14
CA VAL A 85 3.61 -29.10 4.01
C VAL A 85 4.09 -29.88 2.77
N SER A 86 5.40 -29.97 2.51
CA SER A 86 5.94 -30.79 1.42
C SER A 86 5.56 -32.24 1.58
N HIS A 87 5.66 -32.76 2.80
CA HIS A 87 5.28 -34.14 3.13
C HIS A 87 3.77 -34.35 2.91
N ASP A 88 2.93 -33.44 3.39
CA ASP A 88 1.47 -33.52 3.26
C ASP A 88 1.01 -33.45 1.79
N LEU A 89 1.69 -32.66 0.96
CA LEU A 89 1.41 -32.53 -0.47
C LEU A 89 2.02 -33.66 -1.31
N GLY A 90 2.90 -34.49 -0.75
CA GLY A 90 3.66 -35.53 -1.47
C GLY A 90 4.58 -34.93 -2.54
N LYS A 91 5.08 -33.71 -2.32
CA LYS A 91 5.99 -32.99 -3.21
C LYS A 91 7.36 -32.84 -2.55
N ASP A 92 8.43 -33.00 -3.33
CA ASP A 92 9.79 -32.68 -2.87
C ASP A 92 10.09 -31.22 -3.17
N ILE A 93 10.19 -30.38 -2.12
CA ILE A 93 10.35 -28.93 -2.26
C ILE A 93 11.50 -28.45 -1.36
N ALA A 94 12.48 -27.80 -2.01
CA ALA A 94 13.55 -27.11 -1.30
C ALA A 94 13.15 -25.64 -1.03
N LEU A 95 13.45 -25.16 0.18
CA LEU A 95 13.36 -23.74 0.52
C LEU A 95 14.76 -23.12 0.51
N VAL A 96 14.97 -22.13 -0.34
CA VAL A 96 16.20 -21.33 -0.40
C VAL A 96 15.91 -19.98 0.26
N ILE A 97 16.69 -19.63 1.28
CA ILE A 97 16.56 -18.35 1.99
C ILE A 97 17.77 -17.49 1.70
N GLN A 98 17.51 -16.22 1.38
CA GLN A 98 18.53 -15.21 1.12
C GLN A 98 18.16 -13.92 1.86
N GLY A 99 19.16 -13.12 2.22
CA GLY A 99 18.94 -11.83 2.87
C GLY A 99 18.42 -11.93 4.30
N GLU A 100 18.74 -12.98 5.04
CA GLU A 100 18.36 -13.17 6.47
C GLU A 100 18.84 -12.02 7.37
N GLU A 101 19.93 -11.36 6.98
CA GLU A 101 20.50 -10.22 7.70
C GLU A 101 19.80 -8.89 7.45
N THR A 102 18.80 -8.87 6.54
CA THR A 102 18.02 -7.65 6.25
C THR A 102 17.24 -7.23 7.47
N GLU A 103 17.44 -5.98 7.87
CA GLU A 103 16.82 -5.39 9.03
C GLU A 103 15.51 -4.69 8.67
N LEU A 104 14.46 -4.95 9.44
CA LEU A 104 13.15 -4.35 9.32
C LEU A 104 12.66 -3.86 10.68
N ASP A 105 11.73 -2.92 10.66
CA ASP A 105 11.01 -2.54 11.87
C ASP A 105 10.34 -3.75 12.53
N LYS A 106 10.50 -3.88 13.84
CA LYS A 106 9.97 -5.01 14.63
C LYS A 106 8.47 -5.21 14.41
N THR A 107 7.68 -4.13 14.35
CA THR A 107 6.23 -4.23 14.13
C THR A 107 5.91 -4.77 12.74
N VAL A 108 6.72 -4.42 11.75
CA VAL A 108 6.59 -4.96 10.38
C VAL A 108 6.90 -6.44 10.37
N VAL A 109 8.01 -6.86 11.01
CA VAL A 109 8.41 -8.28 11.09
C VAL A 109 7.33 -9.13 11.77
N GLU A 110 6.70 -8.63 12.83
CA GLU A 110 5.61 -9.32 13.53
C GLU A 110 4.35 -9.50 12.67
N LYS A 111 4.03 -8.52 11.83
CA LYS A 111 2.81 -8.53 11.00
C LYS A 111 2.99 -9.16 9.63
N ILE A 112 4.20 -9.13 9.06
CA ILE A 112 4.45 -9.65 7.71
C ILE A 112 4.54 -11.18 7.66
N GLY A 113 4.79 -11.83 8.79
CA GLY A 113 4.97 -13.28 8.87
C GLY A 113 3.81 -14.08 8.29
N ASP A 114 2.57 -13.73 8.65
CA ASP A 114 1.36 -14.44 8.18
C ASP A 114 1.14 -14.24 6.66
N PRO A 115 1.20 -13.02 6.09
CA PRO A 115 1.17 -12.82 4.64
C PRO A 115 2.22 -13.61 3.88
N LEU A 116 3.49 -13.57 4.33
CA LEU A 116 4.57 -14.33 3.68
C LEU A 116 4.34 -15.84 3.76
N MET A 117 3.89 -16.33 4.90
CA MET A 117 3.54 -17.77 5.06
C MET A 117 2.47 -18.19 4.06
N HIS A 118 1.47 -17.32 3.82
CA HIS A 118 0.44 -17.61 2.83
C HIS A 118 1.00 -17.63 1.41
N LEU A 119 1.91 -16.71 1.07
CA LEU A 119 2.58 -16.71 -0.24
C LEU A 119 3.44 -17.95 -0.44
N VAL A 120 4.23 -18.35 0.56
CA VAL A 120 5.04 -19.58 0.51
C VAL A 120 4.14 -20.81 0.32
N ARG A 121 3.04 -20.90 1.07
CA ARG A 121 2.10 -22.01 0.91
C ARG A 121 1.47 -22.05 -0.48
N ASN A 122 1.08 -20.91 -1.04
CA ASN A 122 0.55 -20.84 -2.41
C ASN A 122 1.59 -21.29 -3.46
N ALA A 123 2.84 -20.89 -3.31
CA ALA A 123 3.93 -21.33 -4.15
C ALA A 123 4.07 -22.88 -4.11
N MET A 124 4.01 -23.47 -2.92
CA MET A 124 4.12 -24.93 -2.74
C MET A 124 2.89 -25.69 -3.28
N ASP A 125 1.69 -25.24 -2.94
CA ASP A 125 0.45 -25.95 -3.25
C ASP A 125 0.09 -25.80 -4.74
N HIS A 126 0.08 -24.59 -5.23
CA HIS A 126 -0.41 -24.23 -6.56
C HIS A 126 0.72 -23.91 -7.58
N GLY A 127 1.87 -23.41 -7.12
CA GLY A 127 3.00 -23.08 -8.00
C GLY A 127 3.77 -24.33 -8.43
N ILE A 128 4.33 -25.08 -7.48
CA ILE A 128 5.15 -26.28 -7.75
C ILE A 128 4.28 -27.42 -8.26
N GLU A 129 4.65 -27.99 -9.42
CA GLU A 129 4.00 -29.17 -10.00
C GLU A 129 4.46 -30.46 -9.30
N SER A 130 3.72 -31.56 -9.50
CA SER A 130 4.15 -32.89 -9.06
C SER A 130 5.44 -33.32 -9.77
N ALA A 131 6.25 -34.17 -9.11
CA ALA A 131 7.52 -34.63 -9.66
C ALA A 131 7.39 -35.23 -11.06
N GLN A 132 6.30 -35.95 -11.35
CA GLN A 132 6.04 -36.54 -12.67
C GLN A 132 5.85 -35.45 -13.75
N VAL A 133 5.09 -34.41 -13.45
CA VAL A 133 4.84 -33.29 -14.38
C VAL A 133 6.13 -32.51 -14.60
N ARG A 134 6.92 -32.27 -13.55
CA ARG A 134 8.21 -31.57 -13.65
C ARG A 134 9.19 -32.32 -14.56
N LEU A 135 9.37 -33.60 -14.34
CA LEU A 135 10.23 -34.45 -15.17
C LEU A 135 9.76 -34.47 -16.64
N ALA A 136 8.44 -34.54 -16.88
CA ALA A 136 7.89 -34.51 -18.25
C ALA A 136 8.16 -33.15 -18.95
N ARG A 137 8.35 -32.08 -18.19
CA ARG A 137 8.71 -30.73 -18.68
C ARG A 137 10.22 -30.48 -18.71
N GLY A 138 11.04 -31.47 -18.40
CA GLY A 138 12.51 -31.34 -18.37
C GLY A 138 13.03 -30.59 -17.15
N LYS A 139 12.23 -30.43 -16.09
CA LYS A 139 12.65 -29.83 -14.82
C LYS A 139 13.14 -30.87 -13.83
N PRO A 140 13.97 -30.50 -12.84
CA PRO A 140 14.32 -31.40 -11.70
C PRO A 140 13.03 -31.88 -10.98
N ALA A 141 13.05 -33.09 -10.45
CA ALA A 141 11.91 -33.64 -9.68
C ALA A 141 11.60 -32.77 -8.43
N GLN A 142 12.64 -32.27 -7.77
CA GLN A 142 12.54 -31.35 -6.66
C GLN A 142 12.19 -29.95 -7.15
N GLY A 143 11.15 -29.33 -6.56
CA GLY A 143 10.80 -27.93 -6.76
C GLY A 143 11.57 -27.02 -5.82
N THR A 144 11.71 -25.76 -6.18
CA THR A 144 12.40 -24.77 -5.36
C THR A 144 11.49 -23.58 -5.07
N VAL A 145 11.36 -23.22 -3.79
CA VAL A 145 10.80 -21.94 -3.36
C VAL A 145 11.92 -21.09 -2.79
N THR A 146 12.09 -19.89 -3.32
CA THR A 146 13.12 -18.93 -2.89
C THR A 146 12.47 -17.78 -2.15
N LEU A 147 12.95 -17.52 -0.94
CA LEU A 147 12.55 -16.39 -0.12
C LEU A 147 13.75 -15.47 0.04
N ASN A 148 13.62 -14.23 -0.42
CA ASN A 148 14.71 -13.27 -0.38
C ASN A 148 14.24 -11.91 0.15
N ALA A 149 15.08 -11.24 0.96
CA ALA A 149 14.84 -9.89 1.43
C ALA A 149 16.06 -9.02 1.20
N PHE A 150 15.85 -7.78 0.77
CA PHE A 150 16.92 -6.80 0.56
C PHE A 150 16.40 -5.37 0.60
N HIS A 151 17.31 -4.42 0.78
CA HIS A 151 17.00 -3.00 0.71
C HIS A 151 17.09 -2.51 -0.75
N ASP A 152 16.09 -1.78 -1.19
CA ASP A 152 16.07 -1.13 -2.50
C ASP A 152 15.45 0.26 -2.40
N SER A 153 16.26 1.29 -2.67
CA SER A 153 15.82 2.69 -2.82
C SER A 153 14.90 3.19 -1.70
N GLY A 154 15.28 2.99 -0.42
CA GLY A 154 14.49 3.44 0.73
C GLY A 154 13.29 2.55 1.06
N SER A 155 13.20 1.39 0.43
CA SER A 155 12.20 0.36 0.69
C SER A 155 12.86 -0.97 1.03
N ILE A 156 12.14 -1.81 1.71
CA ILE A 156 12.47 -3.21 1.88
C ILE A 156 11.69 -4.01 0.84
N VAL A 157 12.40 -4.82 0.08
CA VAL A 157 11.80 -5.71 -0.90
C VAL A 157 11.93 -7.13 -0.39
N ILE A 158 10.79 -7.84 -0.31
CA ILE A 158 10.74 -9.26 0.01
C ILE A 158 10.15 -9.98 -1.20
N THR A 159 10.85 -10.98 -1.71
CA THR A 159 10.39 -11.78 -2.82
C THR A 159 10.15 -13.22 -2.39
N VAL A 160 9.02 -13.78 -2.84
CA VAL A 160 8.70 -15.20 -2.76
C VAL A 160 8.62 -15.70 -4.19
N ALA A 161 9.57 -16.52 -4.60
CA ALA A 161 9.66 -17.05 -5.96
C ALA A 161 9.58 -18.57 -5.96
N ASP A 162 8.86 -19.15 -6.92
CA ASP A 162 8.84 -20.57 -7.20
C ASP A 162 9.32 -20.86 -8.63
N ASP A 163 9.86 -22.05 -8.85
CA ASP A 163 10.26 -22.56 -10.16
C ASP A 163 9.18 -23.47 -10.77
N GLY A 164 7.93 -23.24 -10.38
CA GLY A 164 6.79 -24.08 -10.75
C GLY A 164 6.19 -23.82 -12.11
N GLY A 165 4.91 -24.13 -12.27
CA GLY A 165 4.20 -24.06 -13.55
C GLY A 165 3.88 -22.65 -14.04
N GLY A 166 4.06 -21.64 -13.21
CA GLY A 166 3.65 -20.28 -13.50
C GLY A 166 2.11 -20.10 -13.43
N LEU A 167 1.67 -18.87 -13.69
CA LEU A 167 0.26 -18.52 -13.70
C LEU A 167 -0.29 -18.58 -15.13
N PRO A 168 -1.40 -19.31 -15.37
CA PRO A 168 -2.03 -19.39 -16.68
C PRO A 168 -2.77 -18.09 -17.00
N ARG A 169 -2.14 -17.22 -17.76
CA ARG A 169 -2.62 -15.87 -18.11
C ARG A 169 -4.03 -15.86 -18.68
N ASP A 170 -4.26 -16.69 -19.70
CA ASP A 170 -5.54 -16.73 -20.41
C ASP A 170 -6.69 -17.20 -19.52
N ARG A 171 -6.40 -18.12 -18.61
CA ARG A 171 -7.38 -18.62 -17.64
C ARG A 171 -7.74 -17.55 -16.59
N ILE A 172 -6.76 -16.75 -16.16
CA ILE A 172 -6.99 -15.63 -15.25
C ILE A 172 -7.85 -14.59 -15.95
N LEU A 173 -7.51 -14.20 -17.19
CA LEU A 173 -8.25 -13.22 -17.96
C LEU A 173 -9.68 -13.68 -18.24
N ALA A 174 -9.88 -14.93 -18.67
CA ALA A 174 -11.22 -15.50 -18.92
C ALA A 174 -12.08 -15.42 -17.65
N LYS A 175 -11.52 -15.77 -16.48
CA LYS A 175 -12.24 -15.71 -15.21
C LYS A 175 -12.54 -14.28 -14.77
N ALA A 176 -11.67 -13.32 -15.08
CA ALA A 176 -11.90 -11.91 -14.80
C ALA A 176 -13.05 -11.35 -15.63
N VAL A 177 -13.13 -11.74 -16.92
CA VAL A 177 -14.24 -11.37 -17.82
C VAL A 177 -15.56 -12.01 -17.34
N GLU A 178 -15.55 -13.30 -16.99
CA GLU A 178 -16.72 -14.00 -16.43
C GLU A 178 -17.30 -13.30 -15.18
N ARG A 179 -16.41 -12.69 -14.37
CA ARG A 179 -16.79 -11.96 -13.16
C ARG A 179 -17.11 -10.48 -13.36
N GLY A 180 -17.01 -9.99 -14.60
CA GLY A 180 -17.25 -8.59 -14.93
C GLY A 180 -16.19 -7.61 -14.39
N LEU A 181 -14.99 -8.11 -14.03
CA LEU A 181 -13.85 -7.28 -13.60
C LEU A 181 -13.15 -6.62 -14.79
N VAL A 182 -13.27 -7.20 -15.97
CA VAL A 182 -12.65 -6.74 -17.22
C VAL A 182 -13.66 -6.88 -18.34
N GLU A 183 -13.75 -5.87 -19.20
CA GLU A 183 -14.58 -5.94 -20.40
C GLU A 183 -13.98 -6.88 -21.45
N PRO A 184 -14.80 -7.65 -22.18
CA PRO A 184 -14.32 -8.50 -23.26
C PRO A 184 -13.58 -7.70 -24.34
N GLY A 185 -12.37 -8.14 -24.70
CA GLY A 185 -11.56 -7.48 -25.73
C GLY A 185 -10.65 -6.36 -25.22
N HIS A 186 -10.64 -6.07 -23.93
CA HIS A 186 -9.69 -5.11 -23.36
C HIS A 186 -8.26 -5.68 -23.33
N HIS A 187 -7.31 -4.92 -23.88
CA HIS A 187 -5.91 -5.33 -23.88
C HIS A 187 -5.26 -4.94 -22.56
N LEU A 188 -5.02 -5.94 -21.70
CA LEU A 188 -4.26 -5.78 -20.46
C LEU A 188 -2.84 -6.28 -20.62
N THR A 189 -1.90 -5.62 -19.98
CA THR A 189 -0.53 -6.10 -19.81
C THR A 189 -0.50 -7.34 -18.90
N ASP A 190 0.56 -8.13 -18.95
CA ASP A 190 0.71 -9.32 -18.10
C ASP A 190 0.65 -8.96 -16.61
N SER A 191 1.27 -7.85 -16.21
CA SER A 191 1.24 -7.35 -14.84
C SER A 191 -0.19 -7.01 -14.37
N GLU A 192 -1.00 -6.41 -15.23
CA GLU A 192 -2.40 -6.10 -14.92
C GLU A 192 -3.23 -7.37 -14.80
N VAL A 193 -3.04 -8.34 -15.70
CA VAL A 193 -3.75 -9.63 -15.65
C VAL A 193 -3.40 -10.39 -14.36
N TYR A 194 -2.11 -10.49 -14.04
CA TYR A 194 -1.70 -11.16 -12.82
C TYR A 194 -2.12 -10.41 -11.54
N GLY A 195 -2.22 -9.08 -11.60
CA GLY A 195 -2.75 -8.25 -10.52
C GLY A 195 -4.17 -8.59 -10.10
N LEU A 196 -4.99 -9.14 -11.01
CA LEU A 196 -6.38 -9.53 -10.74
C LEU A 196 -6.52 -10.66 -9.72
N ILE A 197 -5.48 -11.46 -9.49
CA ILE A 197 -5.52 -12.51 -8.46
C ILE A 197 -5.67 -11.97 -7.04
N PHE A 198 -5.36 -10.68 -6.84
CA PHE A 198 -5.53 -9.98 -5.55
C PHE A 198 -6.91 -9.35 -5.37
N GLU A 199 -7.79 -9.45 -6.37
CA GLU A 199 -9.14 -8.90 -6.25
C GLU A 199 -10.01 -9.78 -5.30
N PRO A 200 -10.90 -9.15 -4.50
CA PRO A 200 -11.70 -9.88 -3.52
C PRO A 200 -12.47 -11.04 -4.14
N GLY A 201 -12.32 -12.20 -3.52
CA GLY A 201 -12.97 -13.44 -3.98
C GLY A 201 -12.40 -14.04 -5.26
N PHE A 202 -11.34 -13.50 -5.85
CA PHE A 202 -10.69 -14.02 -7.04
C PHE A 202 -9.85 -15.26 -6.70
N SER A 203 -10.46 -16.43 -6.53
CA SER A 203 -9.72 -17.68 -6.40
C SER A 203 -9.82 -18.47 -7.72
N THR A 204 -8.70 -18.94 -8.23
CA THR A 204 -8.66 -19.82 -9.40
C THR A 204 -8.93 -21.29 -9.05
N ALA A 205 -8.94 -21.64 -7.76
CA ALA A 205 -9.21 -22.98 -7.28
C ALA A 205 -10.68 -23.36 -7.44
N GLN A 206 -10.96 -24.53 -7.99
CA GLN A 206 -12.31 -25.11 -8.13
C GLN A 206 -12.88 -25.69 -6.83
N ALA A 207 -12.06 -25.85 -5.81
CA ALA A 207 -12.47 -26.33 -4.49
C ALA A 207 -11.74 -25.54 -3.39
N VAL A 208 -12.49 -25.14 -2.38
CA VAL A 208 -11.93 -24.65 -1.12
C VAL A 208 -11.28 -25.87 -0.44
N THR A 209 -9.96 -26.00 -0.56
CA THR A 209 -9.24 -27.04 0.19
C THR A 209 -9.29 -26.67 1.66
N ASN A 210 -9.87 -27.55 2.47
CA ASN A 210 -10.08 -27.43 3.93
C ASN A 210 -8.78 -27.34 4.75
N LEU A 211 -7.59 -27.29 4.11
CA LEU A 211 -6.30 -27.16 4.80
C LEU A 211 -6.01 -25.71 5.25
N SER A 212 -6.73 -24.73 4.74
CA SER A 212 -6.64 -23.33 5.20
C SER A 212 -7.89 -23.00 6.01
N GLY A 213 -7.96 -23.39 7.26
CA GLY A 213 -9.10 -23.28 8.16
C GLY A 213 -9.67 -21.87 8.41
N ARG A 214 -9.35 -20.87 7.59
CA ARG A 214 -9.85 -19.48 7.67
C ARG A 214 -10.19 -18.83 6.34
N GLY A 215 -10.18 -19.53 5.19
CA GLY A 215 -10.57 -18.92 3.91
C GLY A 215 -9.72 -17.69 3.53
N VAL A 216 -8.42 -17.71 3.78
CA VAL A 216 -7.52 -16.59 3.51
C VAL A 216 -7.19 -16.60 2.01
N GLY A 217 -7.67 -15.60 1.27
CA GLY A 217 -7.36 -15.41 -0.15
C GLY A 217 -6.18 -14.43 -0.37
N MET A 218 -5.76 -14.27 -1.64
CA MET A 218 -4.73 -13.32 -2.01
C MET A 218 -5.14 -11.85 -1.74
N ASP A 219 -6.43 -11.56 -1.70
CA ASP A 219 -7.00 -10.28 -1.30
C ASP A 219 -6.67 -9.92 0.16
N VAL A 220 -6.66 -10.92 1.05
CA VAL A 220 -6.26 -10.73 2.45
C VAL A 220 -4.76 -10.45 2.55
N VAL A 221 -3.93 -11.11 1.74
CA VAL A 221 -2.49 -10.81 1.65
C VAL A 221 -2.29 -9.36 1.22
N LYS A 222 -2.93 -8.93 0.13
CA LYS A 222 -2.87 -7.54 -0.36
C LYS A 222 -3.30 -6.55 0.73
N ARG A 223 -4.41 -6.82 1.41
CA ARG A 223 -4.94 -5.96 2.49
C ARG A 223 -3.94 -5.85 3.66
N ASN A 224 -3.36 -6.96 4.10
CA ASN A 224 -2.39 -6.96 5.19
C ASN A 224 -1.11 -6.19 4.81
N ILE A 225 -0.60 -6.38 3.59
CA ILE A 225 0.56 -5.64 3.07
C ILE A 225 0.23 -4.16 2.93
N THR A 226 -0.95 -3.80 2.42
CA THR A 226 -1.40 -2.41 2.31
C THR A 226 -1.57 -1.76 3.69
N SER A 227 -2.01 -2.51 4.71
CA SER A 227 -2.08 -1.99 6.09
C SER A 227 -0.71 -1.65 6.68
N LEU A 228 0.35 -2.27 6.15
CA LEU A 228 1.76 -1.95 6.43
C LEU A 228 2.31 -0.88 5.46
N ARG A 229 1.44 -0.27 4.63
CA ARG A 229 1.79 0.68 3.55
C ARG A 229 2.73 0.10 2.51
N GLY A 230 2.74 -1.20 2.40
CA GLY A 230 3.44 -1.90 1.36
C GLY A 230 2.58 -2.04 0.11
N SER A 231 3.24 -2.44 -0.94
CA SER A 231 2.63 -2.90 -2.18
C SER A 231 3.01 -4.34 -2.45
N VAL A 232 2.15 -5.04 -3.19
CA VAL A 232 2.41 -6.39 -3.64
C VAL A 232 2.20 -6.46 -5.14
N SER A 233 3.13 -7.07 -5.84
CA SER A 233 3.07 -7.30 -7.28
C SER A 233 3.44 -8.75 -7.60
N VAL A 234 3.01 -9.20 -8.77
CA VAL A 234 3.27 -10.56 -9.24
C VAL A 234 3.86 -10.49 -10.65
N ASN A 235 4.89 -11.26 -10.87
CA ASN A 235 5.46 -11.54 -12.17
C ASN A 235 5.49 -13.06 -12.35
N SER A 236 5.00 -13.54 -13.48
CA SER A 236 4.94 -14.98 -13.76
C SER A 236 5.20 -15.26 -15.23
N GLN A 237 5.86 -16.38 -15.48
CA GLN A 237 6.03 -16.92 -16.81
C GLN A 237 5.58 -18.38 -16.81
N GLU A 238 4.61 -18.68 -17.67
CA GLU A 238 4.07 -20.04 -17.76
C GLU A 238 5.16 -21.05 -18.10
N GLY A 239 5.23 -22.13 -17.33
CA GLY A 239 6.27 -23.14 -17.41
C GLY A 239 7.57 -22.81 -16.68
N GLN A 240 7.79 -21.58 -16.23
CA GLN A 240 9.05 -21.20 -15.55
C GLN A 240 8.88 -20.90 -14.07
N GLY A 241 7.71 -20.41 -13.65
CA GLY A 241 7.41 -20.13 -12.26
C GLY A 241 6.78 -18.78 -12.02
N THR A 242 6.65 -18.42 -10.74
CA THR A 242 6.02 -17.18 -10.28
C THR A 242 6.89 -16.50 -9.24
N THR A 243 6.99 -15.17 -9.31
CA THR A 243 7.62 -14.33 -8.30
C THR A 243 6.62 -13.32 -7.78
N VAL A 244 6.33 -13.38 -6.49
CA VAL A 244 5.56 -12.37 -5.77
C VAL A 244 6.52 -11.44 -5.07
N THR A 245 6.42 -10.15 -5.35
CA THR A 245 7.26 -9.11 -4.76
C THR A 245 6.44 -8.27 -3.80
N VAL A 246 6.86 -8.22 -2.55
CA VAL A 246 6.32 -7.35 -1.51
C VAL A 246 7.31 -6.22 -1.28
N ARG A 247 6.86 -4.99 -1.40
CA ARG A 247 7.66 -3.79 -1.14
C ARG A 247 7.09 -3.05 0.07
N LEU A 248 7.93 -2.80 1.06
CA LEU A 248 7.55 -2.16 2.32
C LEU A 248 8.42 -0.91 2.53
N PRO A 249 7.87 0.21 3.03
CA PRO A 249 8.68 1.37 3.37
C PRO A 249 9.59 1.09 4.58
N LEU A 250 10.80 1.63 4.57
CA LEU A 250 11.76 1.53 5.68
C LEU A 250 11.35 2.33 6.90
N THR A 251 10.61 3.42 6.67
CA THR A 251 10.33 4.42 7.70
C THR A 251 8.92 4.27 8.27
N LEU A 252 8.77 4.69 9.53
CA LEU A 252 7.46 5.06 10.08
C LEU A 252 6.74 5.95 9.08
N ALA A 253 5.48 5.84 9.12
CA ALA A 253 4.43 6.48 8.37
C ALA A 253 4.55 8.01 8.21
N ILE A 254 5.70 8.51 7.78
CA ILE A 254 5.83 9.87 7.28
C ILE A 254 5.36 9.83 5.84
N ILE A 255 4.38 10.65 5.52
CA ILE A 255 3.95 10.86 4.15
C ILE A 255 4.24 12.30 3.75
N ASP A 256 4.65 12.45 2.51
CA ASP A 256 4.52 13.72 1.82
C ASP A 256 3.05 13.85 1.43
N GLY A 257 2.38 14.81 2.01
CA GLY A 257 0.97 15.06 1.81
C GLY A 257 0.73 16.43 1.20
N PHE A 258 -0.41 16.58 0.59
CA PHE A 258 -0.93 17.86 0.13
C PHE A 258 -2.20 18.19 0.92
N LEU A 259 -2.18 19.32 1.61
CA LEU A 259 -3.33 19.77 2.40
C LEU A 259 -4.36 20.45 1.53
N VAL A 260 -5.59 20.03 1.70
CA VAL A 260 -6.78 20.64 1.10
C VAL A 260 -7.77 20.98 2.20
N GLN A 261 -8.56 22.01 1.99
CA GLN A 261 -9.56 22.46 2.95
C GLN A 261 -10.93 22.49 2.32
N VAL A 262 -11.91 22.01 3.06
CA VAL A 262 -13.34 22.15 2.77
C VAL A 262 -14.01 22.70 4.03
N ASP A 263 -14.56 23.89 3.92
CA ASP A 263 -15.07 24.68 5.03
C ASP A 263 -14.01 24.88 6.12
N GLU A 264 -14.23 24.47 7.35
CA GLU A 264 -13.25 24.51 8.44
C GLU A 264 -12.41 23.23 8.54
N SER A 265 -12.76 22.18 7.80
CA SER A 265 -12.12 20.87 7.89
C SER A 265 -10.92 20.77 6.96
N VAL A 266 -9.79 20.27 7.50
CA VAL A 266 -8.56 20.06 6.74
C VAL A 266 -8.37 18.57 6.45
N PHE A 267 -8.04 18.27 5.20
CA PHE A 267 -7.77 16.91 4.72
C PHE A 267 -6.37 16.85 4.12
N ALA A 268 -5.75 15.68 4.21
CA ALA A 268 -4.46 15.39 3.62
C ALA A 268 -4.61 14.35 2.50
N VAL A 269 -4.06 14.65 1.34
CA VAL A 269 -4.00 13.75 0.19
C VAL A 269 -2.54 13.30 0.03
N PRO A 270 -2.22 12.00 -0.08
CA PRO A 270 -0.86 11.55 -0.39
C PRO A 270 -0.36 12.17 -1.71
N LEU A 271 0.82 12.78 -1.69
CA LEU A 271 1.33 13.58 -2.80
C LEU A 271 1.64 12.74 -4.04
N ASP A 272 2.09 11.50 -3.84
CA ASP A 272 2.37 10.52 -4.90
C ASP A 272 1.13 10.09 -5.69
N MET A 273 -0.06 10.31 -5.13
CA MET A 273 -1.35 10.01 -5.76
C MET A 273 -1.99 11.22 -6.45
N ILE A 274 -1.36 12.39 -6.43
CA ILE A 274 -1.83 13.60 -7.11
C ILE A 274 -1.15 13.70 -8.47
N GLU A 275 -1.94 13.98 -9.51
CA GLU A 275 -1.41 14.26 -10.83
C GLU A 275 -1.28 15.78 -11.06
N GLU A 276 -2.34 16.52 -10.78
CA GLU A 276 -2.36 17.98 -10.91
C GLU A 276 -3.49 18.60 -10.06
N CYS A 277 -3.38 19.90 -9.81
CA CYS A 277 -4.43 20.68 -9.16
C CYS A 277 -4.83 21.83 -10.09
N VAL A 278 -6.14 22.02 -10.33
CA VAL A 278 -6.66 23.05 -11.26
C VAL A 278 -7.81 23.80 -10.61
N ALA A 279 -7.95 25.07 -10.96
CA ALA A 279 -9.15 25.82 -10.61
C ALA A 279 -10.36 25.19 -11.27
N PHE A 280 -11.45 25.04 -10.52
CA PHE A 280 -12.62 24.32 -10.96
C PHE A 280 -13.88 25.18 -10.86
N SER A 281 -14.69 25.09 -11.89
CA SER A 281 -16.01 25.69 -11.92
C SER A 281 -16.94 24.67 -12.56
N ALA A 282 -17.69 23.97 -11.72
CA ALA A 282 -18.60 22.93 -12.19
C ALA A 282 -19.96 23.51 -12.57
N GLU A 283 -20.57 22.94 -13.60
CA GLU A 283 -22.00 23.09 -13.81
C GLU A 283 -22.76 22.33 -12.71
N PRO A 284 -23.84 22.91 -12.15
CA PRO A 284 -24.64 22.25 -11.14
C PRO A 284 -25.23 20.94 -11.64
N GLY A 285 -25.11 19.88 -10.85
CA GLY A 285 -25.78 18.59 -11.13
C GLY A 285 -24.95 17.54 -11.86
N HIS A 286 -23.73 17.84 -12.27
CA HIS A 286 -22.83 16.86 -12.90
C HIS A 286 -21.76 16.37 -11.91
N ASN A 287 -21.42 15.07 -11.98
CA ASN A 287 -20.32 14.43 -11.23
C ASN A 287 -19.14 14.07 -12.15
N TYR A 288 -19.06 14.65 -13.32
CA TYR A 288 -17.95 14.55 -14.26
C TYR A 288 -17.65 15.89 -14.89
N THR A 289 -16.41 16.08 -15.30
CA THR A 289 -15.96 17.26 -16.01
C THR A 289 -15.07 16.86 -17.18
N ASN A 290 -14.97 17.74 -18.18
CA ASN A 290 -14.01 17.54 -19.27
C ASN A 290 -12.69 18.20 -18.89
N LEU A 291 -11.67 17.40 -18.62
CA LEU A 291 -10.32 17.88 -18.38
C LEU A 291 -9.44 17.52 -19.58
N ARG A 292 -9.01 18.53 -20.34
CA ARG A 292 -8.14 18.35 -21.52
C ARG A 292 -8.66 17.34 -22.55
N GLY A 293 -9.97 17.27 -22.76
CA GLY A 293 -10.59 16.34 -23.72
C GLY A 293 -10.87 14.93 -23.16
N GLN A 294 -10.57 14.69 -21.89
CA GLN A 294 -10.91 13.44 -21.21
C GLN A 294 -12.03 13.66 -20.18
N VAL A 295 -12.98 12.76 -20.13
CA VAL A 295 -14.04 12.76 -19.12
C VAL A 295 -13.44 12.31 -17.79
N LEU A 296 -13.45 13.20 -16.80
CA LEU A 296 -12.95 12.96 -15.46
C LEU A 296 -14.14 12.89 -14.49
N PRO A 297 -14.45 11.71 -13.91
CA PRO A 297 -15.42 11.62 -12.81
C PRO A 297 -14.85 12.34 -11.59
N PHE A 298 -15.71 12.97 -10.80
CA PHE A 298 -15.25 13.64 -9.58
C PHE A 298 -16.20 13.45 -8.40
N ILE A 299 -15.65 13.64 -7.20
CA ILE A 299 -16.38 13.67 -5.94
C ILE A 299 -16.19 15.04 -5.30
N ARG A 300 -17.28 15.60 -4.77
CA ARG A 300 -17.20 16.76 -3.87
C ARG A 300 -17.01 16.26 -2.44
N LEU A 301 -15.86 16.62 -1.83
CA LEU A 301 -15.57 16.26 -0.43
C LEU A 301 -16.63 16.78 0.52
N ARG A 302 -17.22 17.92 0.21
CA ARG A 302 -18.31 18.53 0.95
C ARG A 302 -19.54 17.63 1.02
N GLU A 303 -19.93 17.03 -0.12
CA GLU A 303 -21.06 16.12 -0.19
C GLU A 303 -20.75 14.78 0.46
N LEU A 304 -19.52 14.28 0.29
CA LEU A 304 -19.09 12.99 0.82
C LEU A 304 -19.09 12.96 2.36
N PHE A 305 -18.71 14.05 3.00
CA PHE A 305 -18.63 14.17 4.46
C PHE A 305 -19.75 15.01 5.05
N GLU A 306 -20.81 15.32 4.29
CA GLU A 306 -22.00 16.05 4.74
C GLU A 306 -21.65 17.38 5.44
N LEU A 307 -20.61 18.06 4.92
CA LEU A 307 -20.17 19.35 5.44
C LEU A 307 -21.10 20.46 4.94
N ASP A 308 -21.14 21.57 5.69
CA ASP A 308 -22.12 22.63 5.47
C ASP A 308 -22.17 23.15 4.02
N THR A 309 -23.38 23.42 3.51
CA THR A 309 -23.68 23.50 2.07
C THR A 309 -23.35 24.82 1.39
N CYS A 310 -22.76 25.77 2.09
CA CYS A 310 -22.44 27.06 1.48
C CYS A 310 -21.17 26.96 0.59
N ALA A 311 -21.34 26.54 -0.66
CA ALA A 311 -20.23 26.46 -1.63
C ALA A 311 -19.59 27.84 -1.79
N LYS A 312 -18.25 27.89 -1.67
CA LYS A 312 -17.50 29.10 -2.02
C LYS A 312 -17.59 29.33 -3.53
N ARG A 313 -17.58 30.58 -3.97
CA ARG A 313 -17.67 30.97 -5.39
C ARG A 313 -16.58 30.40 -6.30
N ARG A 314 -15.50 29.88 -5.75
CA ARG A 314 -14.39 29.23 -6.47
C ARG A 314 -14.01 27.95 -5.75
N GLU A 315 -14.09 26.87 -6.48
CA GLU A 315 -13.65 25.55 -6.05
C GLU A 315 -12.36 25.18 -6.79
N ASN A 316 -11.63 24.18 -6.28
CA ASN A 316 -10.47 23.60 -6.94
C ASN A 316 -10.73 22.09 -7.11
N ILE A 317 -10.15 21.52 -8.17
CA ILE A 317 -10.16 20.09 -8.36
C ILE A 317 -8.74 19.56 -8.25
N VAL A 318 -8.56 18.57 -7.39
CA VAL A 318 -7.32 17.79 -7.26
C VAL A 318 -7.52 16.53 -8.06
N VAL A 319 -6.72 16.35 -9.11
CA VAL A 319 -6.78 15.16 -9.95
C VAL A 319 -5.98 14.06 -9.29
N LEU A 320 -6.68 13.01 -8.87
CA LEU A 320 -6.15 11.83 -8.23
C LEU A 320 -5.88 10.75 -9.27
N LYS A 321 -4.81 9.97 -9.06
CA LYS A 321 -4.47 8.80 -9.89
C LYS A 321 -4.09 7.61 -9.02
N HIS A 322 -4.58 6.43 -9.39
CA HIS A 322 -4.17 5.17 -8.80
C HIS A 322 -4.46 4.02 -9.75
N ALA A 323 -3.49 3.13 -9.95
CA ALA A 323 -3.61 1.92 -10.78
C ALA A 323 -4.22 2.18 -12.17
N GLY A 324 -3.81 3.28 -12.84
CA GLY A 324 -4.31 3.63 -14.17
C GLY A 324 -5.67 4.34 -14.19
N GLN A 325 -6.37 4.41 -13.07
CA GLN A 325 -7.64 5.14 -12.93
C GLN A 325 -7.42 6.56 -12.43
N LYS A 326 -8.31 7.48 -12.82
CA LYS A 326 -8.28 8.87 -12.41
C LYS A 326 -9.65 9.31 -11.90
N ALA A 327 -9.65 10.19 -10.90
CA ALA A 327 -10.83 10.88 -10.44
C ALA A 327 -10.48 12.28 -9.93
N GLY A 328 -11.41 13.19 -10.00
CA GLY A 328 -11.31 14.53 -9.44
C GLY A 328 -11.81 14.59 -8.00
N LEU A 329 -11.12 15.32 -7.14
CA LEU A 329 -11.54 15.63 -5.79
C LEU A 329 -11.80 17.13 -5.70
N VAL A 330 -13.05 17.53 -5.54
CA VAL A 330 -13.43 18.95 -5.47
C VAL A 330 -13.32 19.46 -4.04
N VAL A 331 -12.56 20.54 -3.86
CA VAL A 331 -12.22 21.15 -2.58
C VAL A 331 -12.32 22.69 -2.66
N ASP A 332 -12.43 23.37 -1.51
CA ASP A 332 -12.53 24.81 -1.46
C ASP A 332 -11.18 25.51 -1.64
N THR A 333 -10.15 25.02 -0.95
CA THR A 333 -8.85 25.68 -0.89
C THR A 333 -7.71 24.64 -0.93
N LEU A 334 -6.66 24.97 -1.66
CA LEU A 334 -5.39 24.26 -1.67
C LEU A 334 -4.45 24.93 -0.67
N LEU A 335 -4.01 24.22 0.36
CA LEU A 335 -3.15 24.76 1.42
C LEU A 335 -1.66 24.53 1.14
N GLY A 336 -1.31 23.50 0.37
CA GLY A 336 0.06 23.20 -0.03
C GLY A 336 0.62 21.89 0.48
N GLU A 337 1.88 21.64 0.16
CA GLU A 337 2.61 20.44 0.54
C GLU A 337 3.05 20.50 2.00
N PHE A 338 3.03 19.33 2.66
CA PHE A 338 3.51 19.17 4.03
C PHE A 338 3.98 17.73 4.27
N GLN A 339 4.90 17.59 5.20
CA GLN A 339 5.30 16.27 5.70
C GLN A 339 4.64 15.99 7.04
N THR A 340 4.17 14.78 7.22
CA THR A 340 3.50 14.41 8.45
C THR A 340 3.59 12.93 8.78
N VAL A 341 3.39 12.65 10.08
CA VAL A 341 3.28 11.27 10.59
C VAL A 341 1.82 10.88 10.62
N ILE A 342 1.47 9.77 9.96
CA ILE A 342 0.11 9.24 10.01
C ILE A 342 -0.10 8.52 11.35
N LYS A 343 -1.18 8.87 12.02
CA LYS A 343 -1.71 8.13 13.15
C LYS A 343 -2.88 7.27 12.67
N PRO A 344 -2.88 5.95 12.97
CA PRO A 344 -4.02 5.11 12.61
C PRO A 344 -5.27 5.59 13.34
N LEU A 345 -6.41 5.50 12.66
CA LEU A 345 -7.70 5.78 13.28
C LEU A 345 -7.98 4.76 14.39
N GLY A 346 -8.48 5.22 15.52
CA GLY A 346 -8.93 4.34 16.59
C GLY A 346 -10.06 3.40 16.12
N LYS A 347 -10.24 2.27 16.81
CA LYS A 347 -11.21 1.20 16.45
C LYS A 347 -12.64 1.71 16.19
N LEU A 348 -13.03 2.83 16.79
CA LEU A 348 -14.33 3.46 16.59
C LEU A 348 -14.52 4.03 15.18
N PHE A 349 -13.45 4.43 14.51
CA PHE A 349 -13.46 5.05 13.19
C PHE A 349 -13.21 4.07 12.03
N ASN A 350 -13.01 2.79 12.29
CA ASN A 350 -12.80 1.76 11.25
C ASN A 350 -13.98 1.60 10.26
N ARG A 351 -15.10 2.24 10.52
CA ARG A 351 -16.30 2.24 9.65
C ARG A 351 -16.36 3.45 8.72
N VAL A 352 -15.52 4.44 8.91
CA VAL A 352 -15.50 5.65 8.06
C VAL A 352 -14.83 5.28 6.74
N ARG A 353 -15.60 5.35 5.66
CA ARG A 353 -15.10 5.08 4.30
C ARG A 353 -14.28 6.27 3.81
N CYS A 354 -13.33 6.02 2.92
CA CYS A 354 -12.50 7.03 2.26
C CYS A 354 -11.53 7.79 3.17
N ILE A 355 -11.27 7.31 4.40
CA ILE A 355 -10.25 7.84 5.31
C ILE A 355 -9.29 6.71 5.69
N SER A 356 -7.99 6.94 5.49
CA SER A 356 -6.91 5.97 5.79
C SER A 356 -6.22 6.22 7.13
N GLY A 357 -6.37 7.41 7.71
CA GLY A 357 -5.73 7.80 8.95
C GLY A 357 -6.01 9.23 9.35
N SER A 358 -5.30 9.72 10.35
CA SER A 358 -5.30 11.11 10.78
C SER A 358 -3.90 11.60 11.06
N THR A 359 -3.73 12.90 11.09
CA THR A 359 -2.50 13.55 11.52
C THR A 359 -2.80 14.80 12.32
N ILE A 360 -1.81 15.30 13.05
CA ILE A 360 -1.87 16.58 13.75
C ILE A 360 -0.99 17.56 12.99
N LEU A 361 -1.56 18.67 12.60
CA LEU A 361 -0.85 19.74 11.92
C LEU A 361 0.01 20.57 12.91
N GLY A 362 0.97 21.32 12.39
CA GLY A 362 1.77 22.24 13.21
C GLY A 362 0.96 23.33 13.93
N SER A 363 -0.30 23.58 13.49
CA SER A 363 -1.27 24.43 14.18
C SER A 363 -1.94 23.77 15.40
N GLY A 364 -1.76 22.45 15.59
CA GLY A 364 -2.45 21.64 16.58
C GLY A 364 -3.81 21.10 16.10
N GLU A 365 -4.24 21.46 14.90
CA GLU A 365 -5.48 20.94 14.28
C GLU A 365 -5.28 19.51 13.78
N VAL A 366 -6.37 18.74 13.78
CA VAL A 366 -6.37 17.38 13.24
C VAL A 366 -6.76 17.43 11.77
N ALA A 367 -5.92 16.87 10.90
CA ALA A 367 -6.26 16.62 9.50
C ALA A 367 -6.53 15.14 9.26
N LEU A 368 -7.57 14.83 8.49
CA LEU A 368 -7.91 13.47 8.10
C LEU A 368 -7.19 13.10 6.80
N ILE A 369 -6.57 11.93 6.77
CA ILE A 369 -5.84 11.46 5.58
C ILE A 369 -6.79 10.64 4.72
N LEU A 370 -6.93 11.06 3.46
CA LEU A 370 -7.85 10.46 2.51
C LEU A 370 -7.34 9.11 1.97
N ASP A 371 -8.26 8.18 1.79
CA ASP A 371 -8.03 6.91 1.09
C ASP A 371 -8.33 7.12 -0.41
N VAL A 372 -7.29 7.47 -1.17
CA VAL A 372 -7.40 7.79 -2.59
C VAL A 372 -7.93 6.61 -3.42
N PRO A 373 -7.47 5.36 -3.26
CA PRO A 373 -8.05 4.20 -3.92
C PRO A 373 -9.57 4.09 -3.71
N ALA A 374 -10.03 4.23 -2.46
CA ALA A 374 -11.46 4.16 -2.14
C ALA A 374 -12.25 5.32 -2.77
N LEU A 375 -11.69 6.53 -2.79
CA LEU A 375 -12.29 7.69 -3.44
C LEU A 375 -12.44 7.50 -4.95
N ILE A 376 -11.40 7.04 -5.64
CA ILE A 376 -11.45 6.79 -7.09
C ILE A 376 -12.51 5.74 -7.40
N GLN A 377 -12.55 4.65 -6.65
CA GLN A 377 -13.55 3.60 -6.82
C GLN A 377 -14.98 4.13 -6.64
N GLN A 378 -15.20 5.00 -5.66
CA GLN A 378 -16.51 5.61 -5.41
C GLN A 378 -16.89 6.59 -6.54
N ALA A 379 -15.95 7.40 -7.04
CA ALA A 379 -16.19 8.32 -8.15
C ALA A 379 -16.62 7.59 -9.43
N VAL A 380 -15.88 6.55 -9.78
CA VAL A 380 -16.15 5.72 -10.97
C VAL A 380 -17.50 5.01 -10.84
N SER A 381 -17.81 4.45 -9.68
CA SER A 381 -19.08 3.77 -9.42
C SER A 381 -20.28 4.73 -9.50
N ALA A 382 -20.14 5.96 -8.98
CA ALA A 382 -21.18 6.98 -9.02
C ALA A 382 -21.45 7.49 -10.45
N ALA A 383 -20.41 7.56 -11.30
CA ALA A 383 -20.55 7.94 -12.71
C ALA A 383 -21.27 6.86 -13.52
N SER A 384 -20.92 5.59 -13.33
CA SER A 384 -21.51 4.45 -14.07
C SER A 384 -23.00 4.18 -13.74
N TRP A 385 -23.46 4.59 -12.58
CA TRP A 385 -24.86 4.40 -12.14
C TRP A 385 -25.83 5.39 -12.80
N ARG A 386 -25.38 6.60 -13.14
CA ARG A 386 -26.19 7.64 -13.78
C ARG A 386 -26.33 7.44 -15.29
N ASP A 387 -25.29 7.03 -15.99
CA ASP A 387 -25.36 6.72 -17.42
C ASP A 387 -26.43 5.65 -17.73
N LYS A 388 -26.59 4.65 -16.86
CA LYS A 388 -27.64 3.63 -17.00
C LYS A 388 -29.05 4.13 -16.75
N ASN A 389 -29.24 5.22 -16.01
CA ASN A 389 -30.57 5.77 -15.72
C ASN A 389 -31.00 6.88 -16.68
N ASP A 390 -30.08 7.56 -17.38
CA ASP A 390 -30.43 8.54 -18.41
C ASP A 390 -30.82 7.88 -19.73
N ASP A 391 -30.25 6.72 -20.09
CA ASP A 391 -30.69 5.90 -21.23
C ASP A 391 -32.13 5.35 -21.06
N HIS A 392 -32.64 5.23 -19.85
CA HIS A 392 -34.01 4.75 -19.58
C HIS A 392 -35.06 5.88 -19.52
N ARG A 393 -34.68 7.15 -19.61
CA ARG A 393 -35.61 8.29 -19.66
C ARG A 393 -35.74 8.96 -21.02
N GLY A 394 -35.04 8.47 -22.05
CA GLY A 394 -35.05 8.97 -23.43
C GLY A 394 -35.74 8.05 -24.43
N GLY A 395 -36.52 7.06 -23.95
CA GLY A 395 -37.30 6.15 -24.81
C GLY A 395 -38.79 6.36 -24.68
#